data_1ea774b5c38f92c869d0a992dd452ed1
#
_entry.id   1ea774b5c38f92c869d0a992dd452ed1
#
_cell.length_a   1.000
_cell.length_b   1.000
_cell.length_c   1.000
_cell.angle_alpha   90.00
_cell.angle_beta   90.00
_cell.angle_gamma   90.00
#
_symmetry.space_group_name_H-M   'P 1'
#
loop_
_entity.id
_entity.type
_entity.pdbx_description
1 polymer ?
#
loop_
_entity_poly.entity_id
_entity_poly.type
_entity_poly.pdbx_seq_one_letter_code
_entity_poly.pdbx_strand_id
1 'polypeptide(L)'
;MHTSKLNKKICTLFALLTVLIFSSLSVEAQKRTLPADTTIVKTDEVTVKGQKVPYRVTVGTQPVFGEDGEADAALFYTYYERTDVRNNENRPIFISFNGGPGAGSLWMHLGYTSPKRLKISDEGYPVQPYGVEDNPHSIIDVADIVYVNPVNTGLSRMLNDGEPEQFFGVNEDLAYLADWIDTFISRNERWKSPKYLIGESYGTPRVSGLAGQLQGRHWMFLNGVVLVSPTGLGLEPEGPMPRSSVLKLPYYTAAAWYHEQLTPELQNKDLTEILPEVERFTIEELLPALSYGGFISQNRKDQLVGQIARYSGLSEEFVEDYNLAVPSNAFWKELLRDEGHTIGRLDSRYIGIDKTDGGENYDYPAEYSSWKHSFTPAINHYVQDVLGFKTDLQYYVSGPVRPWNRDGNETGEMLRGAMAENPNLKVMVQAGYYDGATDYFSAKYTMWNIDPSGKMKDRFRFEGYRSGHMMYLRTEDLETSNQHIREFIEESLPEIGAPAKY
;
A
#
# COMPACT_ATOMS: atom_id res chain seq x y z
N MET A 1 6.72 -57.70 64.51
CA MET A 1 5.45 -57.27 63.90
C MET A 1 5.30 -55.73 63.72
N HIS A 2 6.33 -54.94 63.98
CA HIS A 2 6.22 -53.46 63.87
C HIS A 2 6.87 -52.83 62.61
N THR A 3 7.73 -53.56 61.88
CA THR A 3 8.41 -53.02 60.69
C THR A 3 7.59 -53.07 59.40
N SER A 4 6.56 -53.96 59.29
CA SER A 4 5.78 -54.11 58.06
C SER A 4 4.68 -53.03 57.89
N LYS A 5 4.23 -52.35 58.98
CA LYS A 5 3.25 -51.29 58.90
C LYS A 5 3.86 -49.91 58.55
N LEU A 6 5.13 -49.72 58.82
CA LEU A 6 5.85 -48.45 58.51
C LEU A 6 6.16 -48.39 57.00
N ASN A 7 6.57 -49.50 56.39
CA ASN A 7 6.88 -49.52 54.97
C ASN A 7 5.65 -49.34 54.06
N LYS A 8 4.46 -49.85 54.48
CA LYS A 8 3.21 -49.61 53.71
C LYS A 8 2.75 -48.15 53.73
N LYS A 9 2.92 -47.44 54.85
CA LYS A 9 2.58 -46.01 54.94
C LYS A 9 3.52 -45.13 54.15
N ILE A 10 4.80 -45.46 54.07
CA ILE A 10 5.81 -44.72 53.29
C ILE A 10 5.56 -44.95 51.79
N CYS A 11 5.25 -46.17 51.33
CA CYS A 11 4.91 -46.44 49.93
C CYS A 11 3.59 -45.77 49.52
N THR A 12 2.59 -45.67 50.38
CA THR A 12 1.31 -44.98 50.08
C THR A 12 1.51 -43.44 50.04
N LEU A 13 2.39 -42.88 50.88
CA LEU A 13 2.72 -41.46 50.82
C LEU A 13 3.52 -41.06 49.57
N PHE A 14 4.45 -41.94 49.15
CA PHE A 14 5.21 -41.74 47.88
C PHE A 14 4.29 -41.89 46.65
N ALA A 15 3.34 -42.81 46.63
CA ALA A 15 2.38 -42.95 45.52
C ALA A 15 1.40 -41.78 45.47
N LEU A 16 0.95 -41.21 46.59
CA LEU A 16 0.17 -39.97 46.61
C LEU A 16 0.96 -38.74 46.21
N LEU A 17 2.22 -38.62 46.58
CA LEU A 17 3.08 -37.50 46.15
C LEU A 17 3.40 -37.54 44.65
N THR A 18 3.57 -38.75 44.08
CA THR A 18 3.82 -38.92 42.62
C THR A 18 2.56 -38.61 41.81
N VAL A 19 1.36 -38.95 42.29
CA VAL A 19 0.11 -38.59 41.62
C VAL A 19 -0.18 -37.08 41.71
N LEU A 20 0.18 -36.42 42.80
CA LEU A 20 0.06 -34.95 42.93
C LEU A 20 1.07 -34.16 42.07
N ILE A 21 2.25 -34.71 41.77
CA ILE A 21 3.24 -34.11 40.89
C ILE A 21 2.88 -34.30 39.41
N PHE A 22 2.20 -35.38 39.02
CA PHE A 22 1.75 -35.59 37.65
C PHE A 22 0.43 -34.89 37.29
N SER A 23 -0.36 -34.44 38.26
CA SER A 23 -1.59 -33.67 38.01
C SER A 23 -1.38 -32.16 37.90
N SER A 24 -0.14 -31.65 38.02
CA SER A 24 0.17 -30.22 38.00
C SER A 24 0.94 -29.73 36.79
N LEU A 25 1.05 -30.52 35.71
CA LEU A 25 1.85 -30.16 34.53
C LEU A 25 1.14 -30.28 33.19
N SER A 26 -0.16 -30.02 33.15
CA SER A 26 -0.77 -29.57 31.90
C SER A 26 -1.16 -28.09 32.07
N VAL A 27 -0.17 -27.22 32.15
CA VAL A 27 -0.34 -25.85 31.68
C VAL A 27 -0.41 -25.99 30.18
N GLU A 28 -1.59 -26.25 29.64
CA GLU A 28 -1.85 -25.97 28.23
C GLU A 28 -1.47 -24.51 28.02
N ALA A 29 -0.40 -24.28 27.25
CA ALA A 29 -0.02 -22.93 26.89
C ALA A 29 -1.24 -22.32 26.18
N GLN A 30 -1.87 -21.34 26.85
CA GLN A 30 -3.06 -20.70 26.33
C GLN A 30 -2.75 -20.18 24.93
N LYS A 31 -3.35 -20.83 23.90
CA LYS A 31 -3.15 -20.43 22.51
C LYS A 31 -3.70 -19.02 22.36
N ARG A 32 -2.84 -18.10 21.91
CA ARG A 32 -3.28 -16.74 21.60
C ARG A 32 -4.22 -16.80 20.39
N THR A 33 -5.49 -16.52 20.60
CA THR A 33 -6.51 -16.57 19.54
C THR A 33 -7.05 -15.19 19.25
N LEU A 34 -7.42 -14.94 18.00
CA LEU A 34 -8.18 -13.77 17.57
C LEU A 34 -9.67 -14.14 17.59
N PRO A 35 -10.56 -13.36 18.21
CA PRO A 35 -12.00 -13.54 18.05
C PRO A 35 -12.38 -13.46 16.56
N ALA A 36 -13.21 -14.38 16.09
CA ALA A 36 -13.60 -14.42 14.67
C ALA A 36 -14.48 -13.22 14.28
N ASP A 37 -15.40 -12.84 15.19
CA ASP A 37 -16.38 -11.78 14.95
C ASP A 37 -16.58 -10.97 16.24
N THR A 38 -16.02 -9.76 16.28
CA THR A 38 -16.16 -8.86 17.44
C THR A 38 -15.99 -7.42 17.03
N THR A 39 -16.61 -6.51 17.77
CA THR A 39 -16.51 -5.07 17.52
C THR A 39 -16.41 -4.29 18.82
N ILE A 40 -15.61 -3.23 18.78
CA ILE A 40 -15.56 -2.19 19.80
C ILE A 40 -15.87 -0.87 19.10
N VAL A 41 -16.78 -0.10 19.68
CA VAL A 41 -17.24 1.17 19.09
C VAL A 41 -16.88 2.32 20.02
N LYS A 42 -16.33 3.37 19.45
CA LYS A 42 -16.06 4.65 20.13
C LYS A 42 -16.52 5.83 19.28
N THR A 43 -16.70 6.95 19.90
CA THR A 43 -17.00 8.24 19.23
C THR A 43 -15.91 9.23 19.56
N ASP A 44 -15.58 10.06 18.58
CA ASP A 44 -14.61 11.14 18.70
C ASP A 44 -14.95 12.26 17.71
N GLU A 45 -14.20 13.33 17.68
CA GLU A 45 -14.34 14.42 16.70
C GLU A 45 -12.95 14.80 16.14
N VAL A 46 -12.93 15.30 14.92
CA VAL A 46 -11.72 15.88 14.30
C VAL A 46 -12.08 17.20 13.63
N THR A 47 -11.17 18.16 13.63
CA THR A 47 -11.35 19.40 12.88
C THR A 47 -10.75 19.25 11.48
N VAL A 48 -11.59 19.23 10.44
CA VAL A 48 -11.19 19.15 9.04
C VAL A 48 -11.56 20.46 8.35
N LYS A 49 -10.57 21.11 7.71
CA LYS A 49 -10.79 22.41 7.03
C LYS A 49 -11.52 23.44 7.91
N GLY A 50 -11.18 23.48 9.21
CA GLY A 50 -11.77 24.40 10.17
C GLY A 50 -13.17 24.02 10.69
N GLN A 51 -13.74 22.91 10.25
CA GLN A 51 -15.03 22.40 10.69
C GLN A 51 -14.87 21.17 11.59
N LYS A 52 -15.59 21.15 12.71
CA LYS A 52 -15.67 19.97 13.58
C LYS A 52 -16.54 18.91 12.93
N VAL A 53 -15.96 17.72 12.78
CA VAL A 53 -16.60 16.53 12.19
C VAL A 53 -16.67 15.45 13.27
N PRO A 54 -17.84 15.19 13.85
CA PRO A 54 -18.01 14.10 14.79
C PRO A 54 -18.07 12.77 14.02
N TYR A 55 -17.39 11.75 14.56
CA TYR A 55 -17.35 10.43 13.94
C TYR A 55 -17.47 9.31 14.95
N ARG A 56 -17.90 8.15 14.46
CA ARG A 56 -17.83 6.88 15.14
C ARG A 56 -16.66 6.08 14.54
N VAL A 57 -15.86 5.44 15.39
CA VAL A 57 -14.87 4.48 15.00
C VAL A 57 -15.27 3.10 15.51
N THR A 58 -15.38 2.14 14.60
CA THR A 58 -15.57 0.72 14.90
C THR A 58 -14.29 -0.02 14.61
N VAL A 59 -13.74 -0.70 15.60
CA VAL A 59 -12.57 -1.56 15.46
C VAL A 59 -12.94 -2.98 15.84
N GLY A 60 -12.52 -3.95 15.06
CA GLY A 60 -12.89 -5.33 15.35
C GLY A 60 -12.43 -6.32 14.28
N THR A 61 -13.07 -7.47 14.31
CA THR A 61 -12.85 -8.55 13.36
C THR A 61 -14.17 -8.95 12.69
N GLN A 62 -14.08 -9.35 11.43
CA GLN A 62 -15.16 -9.96 10.68
C GLN A 62 -14.62 -11.23 10.02
N PRO A 63 -15.33 -12.37 10.11
CA PRO A 63 -14.87 -13.63 9.54
C PRO A 63 -14.87 -13.63 8.01
N VAL A 64 -14.00 -14.44 7.46
CA VAL A 64 -14.08 -15.02 6.12
C VAL A 64 -14.56 -16.44 6.30
N PHE A 65 -15.63 -16.80 5.63
CA PHE A 65 -16.24 -18.14 5.72
C PHE A 65 -15.74 -19.04 4.59
N GLY A 66 -15.45 -20.30 4.94
CA GLY A 66 -15.23 -21.38 3.98
C GLY A 66 -16.54 -21.85 3.33
N GLU A 67 -16.43 -22.79 2.40
CA GLU A 67 -17.58 -23.38 1.69
C GLU A 67 -18.52 -24.16 2.64
N ASP A 68 -18.02 -24.65 3.76
CA ASP A 68 -18.78 -25.34 4.81
C ASP A 68 -19.53 -24.37 5.76
N GLY A 69 -19.29 -23.07 5.62
CA GLY A 69 -19.87 -22.03 6.47
C GLY A 69 -19.13 -21.79 7.79
N GLU A 70 -18.01 -22.47 8.03
CA GLU A 70 -17.14 -22.20 9.18
C GLU A 70 -16.18 -21.02 8.86
N ALA A 71 -15.65 -20.38 9.92
CA ALA A 71 -14.75 -19.24 9.77
C ALA A 71 -13.31 -19.73 9.55
N ASP A 72 -12.77 -19.56 8.34
CA ASP A 72 -11.40 -19.92 7.97
C ASP A 72 -10.39 -18.83 8.32
N ALA A 73 -10.84 -17.59 8.38
CA ALA A 73 -10.02 -16.46 8.79
C ALA A 73 -10.85 -15.37 9.50
N ALA A 74 -10.18 -14.54 10.29
CA ALA A 74 -10.73 -13.31 10.86
C ALA A 74 -9.93 -12.11 10.37
N LEU A 75 -10.58 -11.19 9.69
CA LEU A 75 -9.96 -9.97 9.21
C LEU A 75 -10.23 -8.84 10.20
N PHE A 76 -9.14 -8.28 10.71
CA PHE A 76 -9.17 -7.10 11.53
C PHE A 76 -9.36 -5.85 10.67
N TYR A 77 -10.27 -4.96 11.10
CA TYR A 77 -10.56 -3.72 10.40
C TYR A 77 -10.74 -2.55 11.36
N THR A 78 -10.61 -1.33 10.83
CA THR A 78 -10.97 -0.08 11.51
C THR A 78 -11.84 0.73 10.58
N TYR A 79 -13.06 1.02 10.99
CA TYR A 79 -14.08 1.72 10.21
C TYR A 79 -14.45 3.05 10.85
N TYR A 80 -14.36 4.14 10.10
CA TYR A 80 -14.71 5.50 10.51
C TYR A 80 -15.93 5.96 9.77
N GLU A 81 -16.93 6.42 10.52
CA GLU A 81 -18.21 6.93 9.99
C GLU A 81 -18.53 8.28 10.60
N ARG A 82 -18.86 9.25 9.76
CA ARG A 82 -19.36 10.54 10.23
C ARG A 82 -20.77 10.40 10.81
N THR A 83 -21.04 10.98 11.99
CA THR A 83 -22.28 10.72 12.77
C THR A 83 -23.36 11.79 12.66
N ASP A 84 -23.05 12.99 12.19
CA ASP A 84 -24.01 14.09 12.04
C ASP A 84 -24.69 14.11 10.65
N VAL A 85 -24.55 13.05 9.87
CA VAL A 85 -25.17 12.87 8.55
C VAL A 85 -26.53 12.19 8.70
N ARG A 86 -27.59 12.77 8.10
CA ARG A 86 -28.96 12.23 8.23
C ARG A 86 -29.25 11.02 7.35
N ASN A 87 -28.53 10.88 6.23
CA ASN A 87 -28.74 9.79 5.28
C ASN A 87 -27.39 9.33 4.68
N ASN A 88 -27.06 8.07 4.89
CA ASN A 88 -25.83 7.46 4.37
C ASN A 88 -25.95 6.97 2.92
N GLU A 89 -27.15 6.97 2.31
CA GLU A 89 -27.36 6.42 0.96
C GLU A 89 -26.51 7.12 -0.11
N ASN A 90 -26.29 8.43 0.05
CA ASN A 90 -25.51 9.23 -0.89
C ASN A 90 -24.09 9.52 -0.38
N ARG A 91 -23.72 8.98 0.79
CA ARG A 91 -22.41 9.21 1.36
C ARG A 91 -21.42 8.14 0.88
N PRO A 92 -20.30 8.54 0.24
CA PRO A 92 -19.28 7.62 -0.22
C PRO A 92 -18.70 6.77 0.90
N ILE A 93 -18.34 5.52 0.56
CA ILE A 93 -17.55 4.64 1.42
C ILE A 93 -16.29 4.22 0.68
N PHE A 94 -15.14 4.40 1.31
CA PHE A 94 -13.83 3.93 0.84
C PHE A 94 -13.42 2.66 1.57
N ILE A 95 -12.94 1.67 0.81
CA ILE A 95 -12.33 0.45 1.34
C ILE A 95 -10.85 0.52 1.00
N SER A 96 -10.00 0.57 2.03
CA SER A 96 -8.59 0.91 1.94
C SER A 96 -7.68 -0.28 2.26
N PHE A 97 -6.66 -0.48 1.42
CA PHE A 97 -5.65 -1.53 1.55
C PHE A 97 -4.24 -0.99 1.37
N ASN A 98 -3.31 -1.45 2.20
CA ASN A 98 -1.90 -1.41 1.87
C ASN A 98 -1.49 -2.64 1.03
N GLY A 99 -0.23 -2.68 0.63
CA GLY A 99 0.33 -3.67 -0.27
C GLY A 99 1.24 -4.71 0.37
N GLY A 100 2.41 -4.86 -0.19
CA GLY A 100 3.45 -5.76 0.27
C GLY A 100 3.66 -7.04 -0.54
N PRO A 101 2.73 -8.03 -0.63
CA PRO A 101 1.31 -8.14 -0.24
C PRO A 101 1.02 -8.32 1.25
N GLY A 102 2.02 -8.59 2.07
CA GLY A 102 1.87 -8.90 3.50
C GLY A 102 1.83 -7.69 4.44
N ALA A 103 1.68 -6.45 3.96
CA ALA A 103 1.56 -5.30 4.84
C ALA A 103 0.15 -5.16 5.41
N GLY A 104 0.05 -4.89 6.73
CA GLY A 104 -1.20 -4.41 7.33
C GLY A 104 -1.53 -2.99 6.83
N SER A 105 -2.80 -2.60 6.86
CA SER A 105 -3.27 -1.32 6.32
C SER A 105 -2.92 -0.10 7.20
N LEU A 106 -1.87 -0.19 8.02
CA LEU A 106 -1.48 0.85 8.98
C LEU A 106 -0.91 2.11 8.31
N TRP A 107 -0.25 1.98 7.14
CA TRP A 107 0.37 3.11 6.44
C TRP A 107 -0.69 4.06 5.90
N MET A 108 -1.66 3.53 5.15
CA MET A 108 -2.82 4.27 4.67
C MET A 108 -3.69 4.77 5.84
N HIS A 109 -3.81 3.96 6.90
CA HIS A 109 -4.62 4.28 8.07
C HIS A 109 -4.05 5.47 8.85
N LEU A 110 -2.80 5.36 9.33
CA LEU A 110 -2.19 6.41 10.16
C LEU A 110 -1.35 7.42 9.37
N GLY A 111 -1.29 7.31 8.06
CA GLY A 111 -0.53 8.24 7.22
C GLY A 111 -1.40 9.12 6.35
N TYR A 112 -2.58 8.66 5.92
CA TYR A 112 -3.25 9.28 4.79
C TYR A 112 -4.65 9.83 5.11
N THR A 113 -5.68 9.03 4.94
CA THR A 113 -7.07 9.50 4.81
C THR A 113 -7.85 9.53 6.11
N SER A 114 -7.40 8.84 7.19
CA SER A 114 -8.14 8.70 8.43
C SER A 114 -8.19 10.00 9.26
N PRO A 115 -9.13 10.10 10.23
CA PRO A 115 -9.18 11.20 11.19
C PRO A 115 -7.96 11.34 12.10
N LYS A 116 -7.15 10.30 12.22
CA LYS A 116 -5.92 10.29 13.02
C LYS A 116 -4.72 9.98 12.12
N ARG A 117 -3.60 10.65 12.35
CA ARG A 117 -2.34 10.41 11.64
C ARG A 117 -1.19 10.20 12.59
N LEU A 118 -0.11 9.60 12.10
CA LEU A 118 1.17 9.55 12.81
C LEU A 118 1.62 10.99 13.12
N LYS A 119 2.16 11.19 14.31
CA LYS A 119 2.83 12.45 14.65
C LYS A 119 4.10 12.60 13.80
N ILE A 120 4.10 13.59 12.91
CA ILE A 120 5.09 13.75 11.85
C ILE A 120 5.39 15.22 11.60
N SER A 121 6.59 15.56 11.12
CA SER A 121 6.95 16.91 10.71
C SER A 121 6.33 17.26 9.34
N ASP A 122 6.36 18.53 8.95
CA ASP A 122 5.80 18.99 7.68
C ASP A 122 6.48 18.34 6.47
N GLU A 123 7.79 18.04 6.56
CA GLU A 123 8.54 17.34 5.51
C GLU A 123 8.38 15.82 5.51
N GLY A 124 7.57 15.26 6.43
CA GLY A 124 7.23 13.84 6.45
C GLY A 124 8.15 12.97 7.31
N TYR A 125 8.96 13.56 8.20
CA TYR A 125 9.81 12.80 9.11
C TYR A 125 9.11 12.54 10.45
N PRO A 126 9.08 11.29 10.96
CA PRO A 126 8.42 10.96 12.22
C PRO A 126 9.01 11.70 13.43
N VAL A 127 8.15 12.18 14.31
CA VAL A 127 8.52 12.96 15.51
C VAL A 127 8.37 12.11 16.78
N GLN A 128 9.40 12.09 17.62
CA GLN A 128 9.37 11.41 18.92
C GLN A 128 8.77 12.30 20.01
N PRO A 129 8.08 11.71 21.04
CA PRO A 129 7.70 10.30 21.12
C PRO A 129 6.68 9.93 20.05
N TYR A 130 6.85 8.75 19.44
CA TYR A 130 5.96 8.28 18.39
C TYR A 130 4.53 8.07 18.91
N GLY A 131 3.56 8.54 18.16
CA GLY A 131 2.15 8.47 18.54
C GLY A 131 1.26 8.98 17.41
N VAL A 132 -0.01 9.18 17.73
CA VAL A 132 -1.01 9.69 16.78
C VAL A 132 -1.49 11.08 17.20
N GLU A 133 -1.89 11.85 16.20
CA GLU A 133 -2.52 13.16 16.34
C GLU A 133 -3.73 13.28 15.41
N ASP A 134 -4.52 14.32 15.54
CA ASP A 134 -5.61 14.62 14.63
C ASP A 134 -5.10 14.90 13.22
N ASN A 135 -5.81 14.42 12.21
CA ASN A 135 -5.53 14.68 10.81
C ASN A 135 -6.48 15.78 10.27
N PRO A 136 -6.06 17.04 10.17
CA PRO A 136 -6.91 18.11 9.68
C PRO A 136 -7.22 18.02 8.19
N HIS A 137 -6.55 17.13 7.48
CA HIS A 137 -6.72 16.92 6.04
C HIS A 137 -7.52 15.64 5.72
N SER A 138 -7.95 14.86 6.75
CA SER A 138 -8.77 13.65 6.57
C SER A 138 -9.96 13.87 5.64
N ILE A 139 -10.34 12.83 4.88
CA ILE A 139 -11.52 12.86 4.00
C ILE A 139 -12.83 12.49 4.72
N ILE A 140 -12.81 12.34 6.05
CA ILE A 140 -14.02 12.02 6.84
C ILE A 140 -15.12 13.07 6.71
N ASP A 141 -14.81 14.26 6.27
CA ASP A 141 -15.80 15.30 5.95
C ASP A 141 -16.69 14.91 4.75
N VAL A 142 -16.17 14.18 3.77
CA VAL A 142 -16.88 13.83 2.52
C VAL A 142 -17.17 12.34 2.37
N ALA A 143 -16.44 11.44 3.02
CA ALA A 143 -16.56 10.00 2.88
C ALA A 143 -16.37 9.26 4.21
N ASP A 144 -16.96 8.07 4.34
CA ASP A 144 -16.62 7.11 5.38
C ASP A 144 -15.52 6.16 4.88
N ILE A 145 -14.71 5.58 5.79
CA ILE A 145 -13.51 4.83 5.38
C ILE A 145 -13.33 3.60 6.25
N VAL A 146 -13.10 2.45 5.63
CA VAL A 146 -12.67 1.23 6.31
C VAL A 146 -11.25 0.81 5.87
N TYR A 147 -10.38 0.59 6.85
CA TYR A 147 -9.03 0.04 6.67
C TYR A 147 -9.05 -1.44 7.01
N VAL A 148 -8.80 -2.28 6.02
CA VAL A 148 -8.87 -3.73 6.15
C VAL A 148 -7.47 -4.32 6.14
N ASN A 149 -7.15 -5.15 7.11
CA ASN A 149 -5.92 -5.93 7.10
C ASN A 149 -6.23 -7.28 6.43
N PRO A 150 -5.62 -7.60 5.28
CA PRO A 150 -5.73 -8.94 4.67
C PRO A 150 -5.25 -10.05 5.59
N VAL A 151 -5.57 -11.29 5.28
CA VAL A 151 -5.21 -12.47 6.11
C VAL A 151 -3.71 -12.47 6.44
N ASN A 152 -3.38 -12.76 7.70
CA ASN A 152 -2.02 -12.75 8.25
C ASN A 152 -1.28 -11.41 8.14
N THR A 153 -1.99 -10.30 8.04
CA THR A 153 -1.43 -8.94 8.16
C THR A 153 -2.07 -8.22 9.34
N GLY A 154 -1.42 -7.18 9.87
CA GLY A 154 -1.92 -6.50 11.05
C GLY A 154 -2.29 -7.46 12.18
N LEU A 155 -3.52 -7.39 12.66
CA LEU A 155 -4.07 -8.34 13.63
C LEU A 155 -4.86 -9.48 12.99
N SER A 156 -5.11 -9.47 11.68
CA SER A 156 -5.82 -10.54 10.97
C SER A 156 -5.08 -11.87 11.02
N ARG A 157 -5.82 -12.96 11.16
CA ARG A 157 -5.27 -14.33 11.27
C ARG A 157 -6.12 -15.33 10.50
N MET A 158 -5.46 -16.34 9.95
CA MET A 158 -6.13 -17.60 9.64
C MET A 158 -6.63 -18.24 10.94
N LEU A 159 -7.78 -18.88 10.88
CA LEU A 159 -8.43 -19.57 12.00
C LEU A 159 -8.52 -21.06 11.70
N ASN A 160 -8.68 -21.86 12.76
CA ASN A 160 -8.93 -23.30 12.68
C ASN A 160 -8.02 -24.02 11.67
N ASP A 161 -8.63 -24.58 10.63
CA ASP A 161 -7.98 -25.38 9.58
C ASP A 161 -7.74 -24.60 8.28
N GLY A 162 -7.79 -23.26 8.32
CA GLY A 162 -7.50 -22.42 7.16
C GLY A 162 -6.08 -22.66 6.64
N GLU A 163 -5.98 -22.92 5.35
CA GLU A 163 -4.72 -23.25 4.67
C GLU A 163 -4.16 -22.04 3.90
N PRO A 164 -2.82 -21.83 3.87
CA PRO A 164 -2.19 -20.73 3.15
C PRO A 164 -2.61 -20.62 1.68
N GLU A 165 -2.83 -21.75 1.02
CA GLU A 165 -3.23 -21.85 -0.38
C GLU A 165 -4.60 -21.24 -0.68
N GLN A 166 -5.45 -21.07 0.34
CA GLN A 166 -6.75 -20.40 0.20
C GLN A 166 -6.62 -18.87 0.17
N PHE A 167 -5.50 -18.32 0.65
CA PHE A 167 -5.36 -16.89 0.92
C PHE A 167 -4.14 -16.23 0.26
N PHE A 168 -3.04 -16.99 0.01
CA PHE A 168 -1.74 -16.42 -0.33
C PHE A 168 -1.47 -16.49 -1.84
N GLY A 169 -2.19 -15.70 -2.59
CA GLY A 169 -2.02 -15.55 -4.02
C GLY A 169 -2.82 -14.36 -4.53
N VAL A 170 -2.61 -14.00 -5.80
CA VAL A 170 -3.33 -12.86 -6.40
C VAL A 170 -4.82 -13.17 -6.46
N ASN A 171 -5.20 -14.29 -7.04
CA ASN A 171 -6.59 -14.65 -7.23
C ASN A 171 -7.29 -15.06 -5.93
N GLU A 172 -6.57 -15.74 -5.05
CA GLU A 172 -7.02 -16.14 -3.72
C GLU A 172 -7.32 -14.91 -2.85
N ASP A 173 -6.42 -13.92 -2.84
CA ASP A 173 -6.59 -12.65 -2.12
C ASP A 173 -7.83 -11.89 -2.62
N LEU A 174 -8.04 -11.84 -3.93
CA LEU A 174 -9.20 -11.19 -4.52
C LEU A 174 -10.51 -11.91 -4.17
N ALA A 175 -10.52 -13.22 -4.16
CA ALA A 175 -11.73 -14.02 -3.93
C ALA A 175 -12.27 -13.80 -2.51
N TYR A 176 -11.45 -14.07 -1.47
CA TYR A 176 -11.94 -13.92 -0.10
C TYR A 176 -12.20 -12.47 0.30
N LEU A 177 -11.43 -11.50 -0.24
CA LEU A 177 -11.67 -10.09 0.04
C LEU A 177 -12.95 -9.58 -0.60
N ALA A 178 -13.32 -10.06 -1.79
CA ALA A 178 -14.60 -9.71 -2.41
C ALA A 178 -15.78 -10.23 -1.58
N ASP A 179 -15.72 -11.47 -1.10
CA ASP A 179 -16.73 -12.05 -0.21
C ASP A 179 -16.80 -11.29 1.14
N TRP A 180 -15.65 -10.92 1.69
CA TRP A 180 -15.59 -10.12 2.91
C TRP A 180 -16.21 -8.73 2.73
N ILE A 181 -15.92 -8.05 1.61
CA ILE A 181 -16.49 -6.72 1.28
C ILE A 181 -18.01 -6.81 1.13
N ASP A 182 -18.53 -7.81 0.43
CA ASP A 182 -19.97 -8.04 0.29
C ASP A 182 -20.66 -8.16 1.65
N THR A 183 -20.10 -9.00 2.52
CA THR A 183 -20.57 -9.16 3.90
C THR A 183 -20.48 -7.87 4.69
N PHE A 184 -19.36 -7.11 4.57
CA PHE A 184 -19.17 -5.85 5.27
C PHE A 184 -20.19 -4.79 4.82
N ILE A 185 -20.41 -4.65 3.52
CA ILE A 185 -21.39 -3.72 2.93
C ILE A 185 -22.81 -4.05 3.39
N SER A 186 -23.15 -5.34 3.46
CA SER A 186 -24.45 -5.83 3.94
C SER A 186 -24.66 -5.57 5.43
N ARG A 187 -23.67 -5.90 6.27
CA ARG A 187 -23.75 -5.71 7.74
C ARG A 187 -23.85 -4.22 8.14
N ASN A 188 -23.25 -3.34 7.34
CA ASN A 188 -23.24 -1.90 7.61
C ASN A 188 -24.30 -1.13 6.82
N GLU A 189 -25.22 -1.81 6.12
CA GLU A 189 -26.34 -1.21 5.36
C GLU A 189 -25.86 -0.21 4.29
N ARG A 190 -24.71 -0.48 3.60
CA ARG A 190 -24.04 0.44 2.68
C ARG A 190 -24.28 0.09 1.19
N TRP A 191 -25.27 -0.77 0.87
CA TRP A 191 -25.56 -1.16 -0.53
C TRP A 191 -25.87 0.02 -1.45
N LYS A 192 -26.56 1.04 -0.96
CA LYS A 192 -26.92 2.24 -1.74
C LYS A 192 -25.80 3.27 -1.81
N SER A 193 -24.82 3.22 -0.92
CA SER A 193 -23.72 4.18 -0.89
C SER A 193 -22.84 4.09 -2.14
N PRO A 194 -22.36 5.23 -2.68
CA PRO A 194 -21.27 5.23 -3.65
C PRO A 194 -20.03 4.53 -3.06
N LYS A 195 -19.42 3.65 -3.83
CA LYS A 195 -18.34 2.78 -3.36
C LYS A 195 -17.04 3.07 -4.08
N TYR A 196 -15.97 3.16 -3.29
CA TYR A 196 -14.63 3.43 -3.76
C TYR A 196 -13.65 2.43 -3.16
N LEU A 197 -12.69 1.99 -3.97
CA LEU A 197 -11.53 1.23 -3.51
C LEU A 197 -10.30 2.13 -3.57
N ILE A 198 -9.45 2.03 -2.56
CA ILE A 198 -8.15 2.72 -2.54
C ILE A 198 -7.07 1.74 -2.10
N GLY A 199 -6.00 1.63 -2.90
CA GLY A 199 -4.90 0.72 -2.63
C GLY A 199 -3.54 1.35 -2.87
N GLU A 200 -2.56 1.03 -2.02
CA GLU A 200 -1.18 1.49 -2.15
C GLU A 200 -0.26 0.32 -2.50
N SER A 201 0.72 0.58 -3.40
CA SER A 201 1.74 -0.42 -3.77
C SER A 201 1.09 -1.70 -4.32
N TYR A 202 1.38 -2.89 -3.76
CA TYR A 202 0.67 -4.13 -4.08
C TYR A 202 -0.85 -4.03 -3.77
N GLY A 203 -1.30 -3.09 -2.97
CA GLY A 203 -2.73 -2.78 -2.83
C GLY A 203 -3.38 -2.35 -4.14
N THR A 204 -2.61 -1.87 -5.12
CA THR A 204 -3.14 -1.43 -6.42
C THR A 204 -3.59 -2.59 -7.32
N PRO A 205 -2.83 -3.69 -7.52
CA PRO A 205 -3.39 -4.89 -8.15
C PRO A 205 -4.57 -5.47 -7.34
N ARG A 206 -4.53 -5.42 -6.00
CA ARG A 206 -5.65 -5.86 -5.17
C ARG A 206 -6.94 -5.09 -5.51
N VAL A 207 -6.93 -3.77 -5.45
CA VAL A 207 -8.15 -2.97 -5.73
C VAL A 207 -8.55 -3.00 -7.20
N SER A 208 -7.59 -3.15 -8.11
CA SER A 208 -7.86 -3.33 -9.55
C SER A 208 -8.58 -4.65 -9.83
N GLY A 209 -8.09 -5.75 -9.27
CA GLY A 209 -8.74 -7.06 -9.38
C GLY A 209 -10.09 -7.12 -8.65
N LEU A 210 -10.18 -6.52 -7.44
CA LEU A 210 -11.43 -6.42 -6.71
C LEU A 210 -12.51 -5.65 -7.47
N ALA A 211 -12.16 -4.65 -8.28
CA ALA A 211 -13.14 -3.98 -9.14
C ALA A 211 -13.83 -4.96 -10.10
N GLY A 212 -13.06 -5.87 -10.71
CA GLY A 212 -13.61 -6.93 -11.56
C GLY A 212 -14.40 -7.98 -10.77
N GLN A 213 -13.87 -8.45 -9.62
CA GLN A 213 -14.52 -9.47 -8.80
C GLN A 213 -15.86 -8.99 -8.22
N LEU A 214 -15.89 -7.79 -7.64
CA LEU A 214 -17.11 -7.22 -7.05
C LEU A 214 -18.19 -7.01 -8.10
N GLN A 215 -17.83 -6.53 -9.28
CA GLN A 215 -18.77 -6.31 -10.37
C GLN A 215 -19.27 -7.63 -10.97
N GLY A 216 -18.35 -8.56 -11.30
CA GLY A 216 -18.70 -9.81 -12.00
C GLY A 216 -19.37 -10.86 -11.11
N ARG A 217 -18.93 -11.00 -9.84
CA ARG A 217 -19.43 -12.05 -8.93
C ARG A 217 -20.50 -11.54 -7.96
N HIS A 218 -20.37 -10.29 -7.45
CA HIS A 218 -21.26 -9.72 -6.45
C HIS A 218 -22.23 -8.68 -7.01
N TRP A 219 -22.12 -8.37 -8.30
CA TRP A 219 -22.94 -7.37 -9.00
C TRP A 219 -22.93 -6.00 -8.31
N MET A 220 -21.77 -5.70 -7.74
CA MET A 220 -21.53 -4.48 -6.98
C MET A 220 -20.69 -3.51 -7.83
N PHE A 221 -21.33 -2.48 -8.39
CA PHE A 221 -20.64 -1.42 -9.11
C PHE A 221 -19.90 -0.48 -8.18
N LEU A 222 -18.73 -0.04 -8.63
CA LEU A 222 -17.92 0.98 -7.98
C LEU A 222 -18.06 2.31 -8.73
N ASN A 223 -17.87 3.41 -7.99
CA ASN A 223 -17.81 4.77 -8.54
C ASN A 223 -16.37 5.15 -8.89
N GLY A 224 -15.40 4.67 -8.12
CA GLY A 224 -13.99 4.97 -8.39
C GLY A 224 -13.01 3.99 -7.75
N VAL A 225 -11.81 3.95 -8.35
CA VAL A 225 -10.64 3.26 -7.84
C VAL A 225 -9.49 4.25 -7.75
N VAL A 226 -8.85 4.33 -6.58
CA VAL A 226 -7.67 5.17 -6.35
C VAL A 226 -6.44 4.28 -6.20
N LEU A 227 -5.48 4.46 -7.10
CA LEU A 227 -4.22 3.73 -7.17
C LEU A 227 -3.10 4.61 -6.64
N VAL A 228 -2.62 4.32 -5.43
CA VAL A 228 -1.53 5.05 -4.78
C VAL A 228 -0.21 4.32 -5.01
N SER A 229 0.77 4.98 -5.64
CA SER A 229 2.07 4.40 -5.96
C SER A 229 1.96 3.01 -6.62
N PRO A 230 1.29 2.92 -7.80
CA PRO A 230 0.86 1.64 -8.36
C PRO A 230 1.99 0.81 -8.96
N THR A 231 1.82 -0.51 -8.90
CA THR A 231 2.63 -1.50 -9.64
C THR A 231 2.13 -1.67 -11.09
N GLY A 232 2.77 -2.54 -11.88
CA GLY A 232 2.42 -2.79 -13.28
C GLY A 232 1.12 -3.57 -13.53
N LEU A 233 0.40 -4.01 -12.50
CA LEU A 233 -0.92 -4.67 -12.56
C LEU A 233 -0.97 -5.95 -13.42
N GLY A 234 0.16 -6.65 -13.57
CA GLY A 234 0.25 -7.80 -14.48
C GLY A 234 0.29 -7.45 -15.97
N LEU A 235 0.47 -6.17 -16.29
CA LEU A 235 0.61 -5.65 -17.67
C LEU A 235 2.07 -5.40 -18.06
N GLU A 236 3.03 -5.86 -17.24
CA GLU A 236 4.44 -5.73 -17.55
C GLU A 236 4.75 -6.47 -18.84
N PRO A 237 5.46 -5.83 -19.79
CA PRO A 237 5.79 -6.45 -21.05
C PRO A 237 6.72 -7.64 -20.85
N GLU A 238 6.36 -8.79 -21.39
CA GLU A 238 7.24 -9.95 -21.47
C GLU A 238 8.41 -9.70 -22.43
N GLY A 239 9.60 -10.23 -22.10
CA GLY A 239 10.75 -10.26 -23.01
C GLY A 239 12.04 -9.66 -22.43
N PRO A 240 13.16 -9.78 -23.14
CA PRO A 240 14.49 -9.45 -22.67
C PRO A 240 14.80 -7.94 -22.66
N MET A 241 13.83 -7.08 -22.96
CA MET A 241 14.05 -5.63 -23.07
C MET A 241 14.17 -4.98 -21.70
N PRO A 242 15.14 -4.09 -21.46
CA PRO A 242 15.35 -3.40 -20.18
C PRO A 242 14.34 -2.24 -19.98
N ARG A 243 13.08 -2.43 -20.33
CA ARG A 243 12.04 -1.39 -20.29
C ARG A 243 11.86 -0.82 -18.88
N SER A 244 11.94 -1.68 -17.87
CA SER A 244 11.77 -1.25 -16.47
C SER A 244 12.86 -0.27 -16.01
N SER A 245 14.10 -0.41 -16.47
CA SER A 245 15.17 0.55 -16.16
C SER A 245 15.03 1.86 -16.94
N VAL A 246 14.59 1.75 -18.19
CA VAL A 246 14.43 2.91 -19.10
C VAL A 246 13.31 3.83 -18.64
N LEU A 247 12.16 3.30 -18.28
CA LEU A 247 11.00 4.05 -17.82
C LEU A 247 11.27 4.78 -16.48
N LYS A 248 12.33 4.41 -15.78
CA LYS A 248 12.75 5.06 -14.52
C LYS A 248 13.58 6.33 -14.70
N LEU A 249 13.98 6.68 -15.91
CA LEU A 249 14.79 7.91 -16.13
C LEU A 249 14.11 9.18 -15.59
N PRO A 250 12.80 9.42 -15.77
CA PRO A 250 12.13 10.56 -15.15
C PRO A 250 12.20 10.56 -13.61
N TYR A 251 12.13 9.38 -12.99
CA TYR A 251 12.34 9.24 -11.55
C TYR A 251 13.80 9.54 -11.15
N TYR A 252 14.80 9.04 -11.92
CA TYR A 252 16.21 9.37 -11.67
C TYR A 252 16.44 10.87 -11.75
N THR A 253 15.82 11.55 -12.72
CA THR A 253 15.87 13.02 -12.83
C THR A 253 15.29 13.68 -11.58
N ALA A 254 14.16 13.23 -11.09
CA ALA A 254 13.54 13.79 -9.90
C ALA A 254 14.42 13.61 -8.66
N ALA A 255 14.99 12.43 -8.45
CA ALA A 255 15.90 12.16 -7.34
C ALA A 255 17.17 12.99 -7.43
N ALA A 256 17.79 13.06 -8.61
CA ALA A 256 18.98 13.89 -8.86
C ALA A 256 18.69 15.38 -8.67
N TRP A 257 17.53 15.86 -9.09
CA TRP A 257 17.09 17.23 -8.86
C TRP A 257 16.96 17.55 -7.36
N TYR A 258 16.37 16.66 -6.58
CA TYR A 258 16.22 16.85 -5.13
C TYR A 258 17.57 16.93 -4.41
N HIS A 259 18.54 16.12 -4.82
CA HIS A 259 19.88 16.07 -4.24
C HIS A 259 20.89 17.03 -4.91
N GLU A 260 20.42 17.97 -5.73
CA GLU A 260 21.26 19.00 -6.39
C GLU A 260 22.38 18.41 -7.27
N GLN A 261 22.16 17.22 -7.86
CA GLN A 261 23.13 16.51 -8.69
C GLN A 261 23.00 16.81 -10.20
N LEU A 262 22.01 17.60 -10.61
CA LEU A 262 21.84 17.98 -12.01
C LEU A 262 22.72 19.16 -12.41
N THR A 263 22.91 19.33 -13.73
CA THR A 263 23.59 20.51 -14.26
C THR A 263 22.84 21.80 -13.86
N PRO A 264 23.52 22.94 -13.70
CA PRO A 264 22.88 24.21 -13.33
C PRO A 264 21.70 24.61 -14.23
N GLU A 265 21.77 24.24 -15.51
CA GLU A 265 20.71 24.51 -16.50
C GLU A 265 19.40 23.83 -16.10
N LEU A 266 19.45 22.56 -15.64
CA LEU A 266 18.29 21.82 -15.19
C LEU A 266 17.95 22.12 -13.73
N GLN A 267 18.97 22.24 -12.88
CA GLN A 267 18.77 22.44 -11.44
C GLN A 267 18.00 23.74 -11.13
N ASN A 268 18.17 24.79 -11.95
CA ASN A 268 17.47 26.06 -11.75
C ASN A 268 16.02 26.09 -12.27
N LYS A 269 15.56 25.04 -12.94
CA LYS A 269 14.15 24.89 -13.37
C LYS A 269 13.32 24.20 -12.29
N ASP A 270 12.02 24.48 -12.28
CA ASP A 270 11.10 23.69 -11.47
C ASP A 270 11.02 22.23 -11.97
N LEU A 271 10.93 21.27 -11.04
CA LEU A 271 10.88 19.85 -11.38
C LEU A 271 9.76 19.54 -12.37
N THR A 272 8.58 20.16 -12.21
CA THR A 272 7.42 19.95 -13.08
C THR A 272 7.59 20.52 -14.49
N GLU A 273 8.57 21.38 -14.72
CA GLU A 273 8.96 21.85 -16.06
C GLU A 273 9.95 20.89 -16.75
N ILE A 274 10.78 20.18 -15.96
CA ILE A 274 11.79 19.24 -16.47
C ILE A 274 11.16 17.91 -16.84
N LEU A 275 10.32 17.35 -15.97
CA LEU A 275 9.80 15.99 -16.12
C LEU A 275 9.11 15.73 -17.47
N PRO A 276 8.27 16.61 -18.05
CA PRO A 276 7.68 16.39 -19.37
C PRO A 276 8.71 16.29 -20.51
N GLU A 277 9.85 16.98 -20.41
CA GLU A 277 10.97 16.87 -21.37
C GLU A 277 11.59 15.47 -21.28
N VAL A 278 11.86 14.99 -20.07
CA VAL A 278 12.50 13.68 -19.83
C VAL A 278 11.56 12.53 -20.18
N GLU A 279 10.27 12.64 -19.85
CA GLU A 279 9.24 11.66 -20.25
C GLU A 279 9.20 11.48 -21.76
N ARG A 280 9.19 12.59 -22.52
CA ARG A 280 9.20 12.58 -23.98
C ARG A 280 10.49 11.96 -24.53
N PHE A 281 11.66 12.36 -24.03
CA PHE A 281 12.94 11.78 -24.40
C PHE A 281 12.94 10.25 -24.15
N THR A 282 12.41 9.82 -23.02
CA THR A 282 12.34 8.42 -22.64
C THR A 282 11.52 7.60 -23.65
N ILE A 283 10.36 8.08 -24.08
CA ILE A 283 9.45 7.36 -24.98
C ILE A 283 9.86 7.50 -26.46
N GLU A 284 10.22 8.70 -26.89
CA GLU A 284 10.42 8.99 -28.31
C GLU A 284 11.83 8.68 -28.81
N GLU A 285 12.83 8.69 -27.91
CA GLU A 285 14.24 8.53 -28.28
C GLU A 285 14.91 7.34 -27.61
N LEU A 286 14.86 7.23 -26.27
CA LEU A 286 15.60 6.20 -25.55
C LEU A 286 15.00 4.81 -25.72
N LEU A 287 13.72 4.63 -25.49
CA LEU A 287 13.03 3.33 -25.62
C LEU A 287 13.13 2.75 -27.05
N PRO A 288 12.90 3.51 -28.14
CA PRO A 288 13.11 3.01 -29.50
C PRO A 288 14.57 2.65 -29.79
N ALA A 289 15.53 3.45 -29.34
CA ALA A 289 16.94 3.19 -29.58
C ALA A 289 17.41 1.88 -28.94
N LEU A 290 16.98 1.61 -27.69
CA LEU A 290 17.30 0.37 -26.99
C LEU A 290 16.68 -0.89 -27.66
N SER A 291 15.66 -0.72 -28.49
CA SER A 291 15.10 -1.83 -29.29
C SER A 291 16.10 -2.39 -30.32
N TYR A 292 17.14 -1.63 -30.69
CA TYR A 292 18.22 -2.10 -31.55
C TYR A 292 19.28 -2.92 -30.81
N GLY A 293 19.30 -2.89 -29.45
CA GLY A 293 20.27 -3.60 -28.64
C GLY A 293 21.71 -3.30 -29.05
N GLY A 294 22.54 -4.33 -29.23
CA GLY A 294 23.93 -4.18 -29.67
C GLY A 294 24.13 -3.67 -31.11
N PHE A 295 23.05 -3.46 -31.87
CA PHE A 295 23.10 -2.89 -33.24
C PHE A 295 22.90 -1.38 -33.31
N ILE A 296 22.80 -0.72 -32.17
CA ILE A 296 22.78 0.75 -32.10
C ILE A 296 24.11 1.32 -32.65
N SER A 297 24.06 2.37 -33.49
CA SER A 297 25.30 2.97 -33.97
C SER A 297 26.07 3.67 -32.85
N GLN A 298 27.42 3.64 -32.89
CA GLN A 298 28.25 4.24 -31.85
C GLN A 298 27.91 5.72 -31.63
N ASN A 299 27.79 6.52 -32.70
CA ASN A 299 27.39 7.92 -32.58
C ASN A 299 26.04 8.11 -31.85
N ARG A 300 25.06 7.23 -32.13
CA ARG A 300 23.77 7.31 -31.43
C ARG A 300 23.91 6.90 -29.97
N LYS A 301 24.70 5.87 -29.67
CA LYS A 301 25.01 5.44 -28.29
C LYS A 301 25.63 6.57 -27.51
N ASP A 302 26.67 7.24 -28.05
CA ASP A 302 27.37 8.36 -27.39
C ASP A 302 26.43 9.54 -27.09
N GLN A 303 25.55 9.89 -28.03
CA GLN A 303 24.51 10.90 -27.80
C GLN A 303 23.56 10.55 -26.65
N LEU A 304 23.13 9.31 -26.58
CA LEU A 304 22.21 8.84 -25.53
C LEU A 304 22.91 8.76 -24.18
N VAL A 305 24.18 8.33 -24.13
CA VAL A 305 24.99 8.37 -22.90
C VAL A 305 25.01 9.78 -22.31
N GLY A 306 25.37 10.79 -23.13
CA GLY A 306 25.38 12.16 -22.65
C GLY A 306 24.01 12.69 -22.20
N GLN A 307 22.93 12.32 -22.89
CA GLN A 307 21.57 12.73 -22.48
C GLN A 307 21.11 12.04 -21.18
N ILE A 308 21.38 10.75 -21.02
CA ILE A 308 21.04 10.03 -19.79
C ILE A 308 21.84 10.58 -18.62
N ALA A 309 23.15 10.78 -18.79
CA ALA A 309 24.00 11.38 -17.76
C ALA A 309 23.48 12.77 -17.34
N ARG A 310 23.14 13.63 -18.32
CA ARG A 310 22.56 14.97 -18.08
C ARG A 310 21.27 14.93 -17.24
N TYR A 311 20.39 13.94 -17.51
CA TYR A 311 19.10 13.84 -16.81
C TYR A 311 19.19 13.07 -15.48
N SER A 312 20.13 12.13 -15.33
CA SER A 312 20.22 11.29 -14.13
C SER A 312 21.18 11.80 -13.07
N GLY A 313 22.06 12.79 -13.41
CA GLY A 313 23.13 13.23 -12.53
C GLY A 313 24.30 12.23 -12.41
N LEU A 314 24.27 11.13 -13.17
CA LEU A 314 25.35 10.14 -13.22
C LEU A 314 26.45 10.53 -14.20
N SER A 315 27.65 9.96 -14.06
CA SER A 315 28.73 10.13 -15.03
C SER A 315 28.43 9.42 -16.36
N GLU A 316 28.97 9.93 -17.48
CA GLU A 316 28.85 9.27 -18.78
C GLU A 316 29.46 7.86 -18.76
N GLU A 317 30.61 7.69 -18.09
CA GLU A 317 31.30 6.39 -17.92
C GLU A 317 30.37 5.37 -17.22
N PHE A 318 29.70 5.78 -16.15
CA PHE A 318 28.76 4.91 -15.42
C PHE A 318 27.58 4.50 -16.29
N VAL A 319 27.00 5.42 -17.05
CA VAL A 319 25.90 5.13 -17.97
C VAL A 319 26.34 4.21 -19.10
N GLU A 320 27.57 4.37 -19.61
CA GLU A 320 28.14 3.53 -20.67
C GLU A 320 28.39 2.09 -20.18
N ASP A 321 28.91 1.91 -18.97
CA ASP A 321 29.17 0.61 -18.34
C ASP A 321 27.88 -0.23 -18.21
N TYR A 322 26.73 0.42 -17.99
CA TYR A 322 25.42 -0.21 -17.98
C TYR A 322 24.70 -0.28 -19.33
N ASN A 323 25.42 0.04 -20.44
CA ASN A 323 24.84 0.04 -21.78
C ASN A 323 23.50 0.78 -21.87
N LEU A 324 23.43 2.00 -21.31
CA LEU A 324 22.27 2.91 -21.30
C LEU A 324 21.12 2.50 -20.35
N ALA A 325 21.19 1.33 -19.71
CA ALA A 325 20.10 0.78 -18.91
C ALA A 325 20.51 0.59 -17.43
N VAL A 326 20.81 1.70 -16.76
CA VAL A 326 21.22 1.69 -15.33
C VAL A 326 20.10 1.10 -14.47
N PRO A 327 20.38 0.02 -13.71
CA PRO A 327 19.38 -0.55 -12.82
C PRO A 327 19.20 0.32 -11.56
N SER A 328 18.02 0.27 -10.97
CA SER A 328 17.67 1.16 -9.84
C SER A 328 18.56 0.98 -8.62
N ASN A 329 18.96 -0.27 -8.30
CA ASN A 329 19.86 -0.53 -7.16
C ASN A 329 21.22 0.14 -7.36
N ALA A 330 21.77 0.12 -8.58
CA ALA A 330 23.01 0.82 -8.92
C ALA A 330 22.83 2.35 -8.83
N PHE A 331 21.73 2.89 -9.33
CA PHE A 331 21.41 4.31 -9.22
C PHE A 331 21.33 4.78 -7.75
N TRP A 332 20.60 4.04 -6.88
CA TRP A 332 20.48 4.40 -5.47
C TRP A 332 21.81 4.39 -4.72
N LYS A 333 22.75 3.55 -5.16
CA LYS A 333 24.07 3.43 -4.59
C LYS A 333 25.05 4.47 -5.13
N GLU A 334 24.85 4.89 -6.39
CA GLU A 334 25.81 5.75 -7.10
C GLU A 334 25.59 7.24 -6.88
N LEU A 335 24.34 7.70 -6.87
CA LEU A 335 24.01 9.13 -6.97
C LEU A 335 24.74 10.03 -5.96
N LEU A 336 24.90 9.57 -4.72
CA LEU A 336 25.59 10.30 -3.64
C LEU A 336 26.84 9.55 -3.13
N ARG A 337 27.43 8.70 -3.96
CA ARG A 337 28.61 7.90 -3.59
C ARG A 337 29.79 8.76 -3.13
N ASP A 338 30.05 9.86 -3.81
CA ASP A 338 31.16 10.77 -3.49
C ASP A 338 30.98 11.47 -2.13
N GLU A 339 29.74 11.52 -1.63
CA GLU A 339 29.39 12.03 -0.32
C GLU A 339 29.36 10.94 0.78
N GLY A 340 29.62 9.68 0.40
CA GLY A 340 29.56 8.51 1.30
C GLY A 340 28.13 8.13 1.70
N HIS A 341 27.15 8.41 0.84
CA HIS A 341 25.74 8.16 1.11
C HIS A 341 25.06 7.31 0.02
N THR A 342 23.95 6.67 0.40
CA THR A 342 22.99 6.04 -0.50
C THR A 342 21.64 6.74 -0.37
N ILE A 343 20.78 6.63 -1.39
CA ILE A 343 19.43 7.19 -1.34
C ILE A 343 18.38 6.08 -1.12
N GLY A 344 17.25 6.45 -0.54
CA GLY A 344 16.14 5.54 -0.25
C GLY A 344 15.45 5.02 -1.51
N ARG A 345 15.06 3.74 -1.47
CA ARG A 345 14.32 3.09 -2.56
C ARG A 345 12.87 3.55 -2.65
N LEU A 346 12.18 3.58 -1.51
CA LEU A 346 10.76 3.97 -1.43
C LEU A 346 10.58 5.50 -1.33
N ASP A 347 11.63 6.20 -0.91
CA ASP A 347 11.66 7.66 -0.88
C ASP A 347 13.11 8.12 -0.99
N SER A 348 13.49 8.57 -2.16
CA SER A 348 14.86 8.99 -2.47
C SER A 348 15.32 10.23 -1.70
N ARG A 349 14.46 10.94 -0.98
CA ARG A 349 14.83 12.05 -0.09
C ARG A 349 15.55 11.56 1.17
N TYR A 350 15.34 10.31 1.58
CA TYR A 350 16.06 9.69 2.67
C TYR A 350 17.45 9.26 2.23
N ILE A 351 18.42 9.49 3.09
CA ILE A 351 19.82 9.07 2.88
C ILE A 351 20.21 7.99 3.88
N GLY A 352 21.03 7.06 3.41
CA GLY A 352 21.59 5.98 4.22
C GLY A 352 23.11 6.00 4.19
N ILE A 353 23.72 5.30 5.16
CA ILE A 353 25.16 5.06 5.23
C ILE A 353 25.41 3.56 5.20
N ASP A 354 26.22 3.10 4.26
CA ASP A 354 26.57 1.71 4.11
C ASP A 354 27.94 1.41 4.74
N LYS A 355 28.20 0.11 4.95
CA LYS A 355 29.51 -0.34 5.44
C LYS A 355 30.63 -0.02 4.46
N THR A 356 30.32 -0.01 3.14
CA THR A 356 31.28 0.27 2.06
C THR A 356 30.58 1.09 0.99
N ASP A 357 31.28 2.10 0.42
CA ASP A 357 30.75 2.92 -0.65
C ASP A 357 30.74 2.19 -2.00
N GLY A 358 31.58 1.18 -2.18
CA GLY A 358 31.65 0.37 -3.40
C GLY A 358 30.47 -0.61 -3.56
N GLY A 359 30.29 -1.11 -4.81
CA GLY A 359 29.24 -2.07 -5.14
C GLY A 359 27.96 -1.42 -5.68
N GLU A 360 26.96 -2.26 -5.98
CA GLU A 360 25.70 -1.87 -6.61
C GLU A 360 24.50 -1.88 -5.66
N ASN A 361 24.67 -2.39 -4.44
CA ASN A 361 23.58 -2.58 -3.50
C ASN A 361 23.85 -1.83 -2.20
N TYR A 362 22.82 -1.22 -1.65
CA TYR A 362 22.82 -0.62 -0.33
C TYR A 362 22.56 -1.70 0.76
N ASP A 363 23.04 -1.44 1.98
CA ASP A 363 22.91 -2.38 3.09
C ASP A 363 21.49 -2.46 3.66
N TYR A 364 20.75 -1.34 3.65
CA TYR A 364 19.39 -1.26 4.19
C TYR A 364 18.59 -0.08 3.59
N PRO A 365 17.25 -0.19 3.47
CA PRO A 365 16.40 0.91 3.05
C PRO A 365 16.20 1.91 4.19
N ALA A 366 16.82 3.08 4.11
CA ALA A 366 16.86 4.09 5.18
C ALA A 366 15.47 4.57 5.59
N GLU A 367 14.61 4.86 4.61
CA GLU A 367 13.24 5.30 4.80
C GLU A 367 12.39 4.25 5.51
N TYR A 368 12.47 3.00 5.09
CA TYR A 368 11.66 1.91 5.64
C TYR A 368 12.02 1.60 7.10
N SER A 369 13.30 1.72 7.45
CA SER A 369 13.75 1.62 8.84
C SER A 369 13.10 2.70 9.72
N SER A 370 13.11 3.95 9.27
CA SER A 370 12.46 5.07 9.96
C SER A 370 10.96 4.83 10.14
N TRP A 371 10.26 4.44 9.07
CA TRP A 371 8.82 4.24 9.08
C TRP A 371 8.37 3.09 9.99
N LYS A 372 9.03 1.94 9.93
CA LYS A 372 8.71 0.81 10.82
C LYS A 372 8.81 1.17 12.29
N HIS A 373 9.86 1.88 12.69
CA HIS A 373 10.10 2.22 14.09
C HIS A 373 9.13 3.27 14.62
N SER A 374 8.50 4.05 13.76
CA SER A 374 7.53 5.08 14.14
C SER A 374 6.07 4.58 14.09
N PHE A 375 5.68 3.94 13.00
CA PHE A 375 4.31 3.44 12.82
C PHE A 375 3.97 2.26 13.73
N THR A 376 4.93 1.38 14.02
CA THR A 376 4.68 0.20 14.87
C THR A 376 4.21 0.58 16.29
N PRO A 377 4.91 1.44 17.04
CA PRO A 377 4.41 1.86 18.35
C PRO A 377 3.13 2.69 18.24
N ALA A 378 2.99 3.52 17.21
CA ALA A 378 1.80 4.36 17.01
C ALA A 378 0.53 3.52 16.80
N ILE A 379 0.57 2.52 15.91
CA ILE A 379 -0.60 1.66 15.65
C ILE A 379 -0.95 0.77 16.85
N ASN A 380 0.06 0.21 17.55
CA ASN A 380 -0.19 -0.61 18.73
C ASN A 380 -0.82 0.22 19.85
N HIS A 381 -0.29 1.40 20.13
CA HIS A 381 -0.89 2.32 21.12
C HIS A 381 -2.31 2.72 20.70
N TYR A 382 -2.51 3.10 19.43
CA TYR A 382 -3.80 3.55 18.96
C TYR A 382 -4.87 2.46 19.04
N VAL A 383 -4.59 1.27 18.51
CA VAL A 383 -5.54 0.15 18.52
C VAL A 383 -5.82 -0.35 19.93
N GLN A 384 -4.79 -0.53 20.75
CA GLN A 384 -4.94 -1.16 22.06
C GLN A 384 -5.38 -0.17 23.17
N ASP A 385 -4.75 1.00 23.23
CA ASP A 385 -4.96 1.92 24.35
C ASP A 385 -6.03 2.96 24.04
N VAL A 386 -6.05 3.51 22.82
CA VAL A 386 -7.03 4.52 22.43
C VAL A 386 -8.34 3.86 22.01
N LEU A 387 -8.32 2.90 21.08
CA LEU A 387 -9.54 2.23 20.61
C LEU A 387 -10.02 1.10 21.55
N GLY A 388 -9.14 0.54 22.36
CA GLY A 388 -9.48 -0.43 23.41
C GLY A 388 -9.52 -1.89 22.93
N PHE A 389 -9.06 -2.21 21.74
CA PHE A 389 -8.96 -3.58 21.24
C PHE A 389 -7.72 -4.25 21.85
N LYS A 390 -7.87 -4.79 23.06
CA LYS A 390 -6.79 -5.43 23.80
C LYS A 390 -6.52 -6.84 23.30
N THR A 391 -5.26 -7.12 22.99
CA THR A 391 -4.82 -8.44 22.54
C THR A 391 -3.32 -8.63 22.80
N ASP A 392 -2.90 -9.87 23.04
CA ASP A 392 -1.50 -10.27 23.11
C ASP A 392 -0.92 -10.67 21.75
N LEU A 393 -1.71 -10.58 20.68
CA LEU A 393 -1.24 -10.86 19.32
C LEU A 393 -0.31 -9.75 18.85
N GLN A 394 0.77 -10.15 18.19
CA GLN A 394 1.65 -9.21 17.50
C GLN A 394 0.89 -8.57 16.32
N TYR A 395 0.95 -7.24 16.22
CA TYR A 395 0.54 -6.54 15.01
C TYR A 395 1.58 -6.77 13.90
N TYR A 396 1.22 -7.48 12.84
CA TYR A 396 2.08 -7.74 11.70
C TYR A 396 2.14 -6.54 10.77
N VAL A 397 3.16 -5.70 10.94
CA VAL A 397 3.45 -4.62 9.98
C VAL A 397 3.78 -5.20 8.60
N SER A 398 4.51 -6.32 8.61
CA SER A 398 4.74 -7.18 7.46
C SER A 398 4.54 -8.63 7.92
N GLY A 399 3.48 -9.26 7.47
CA GLY A 399 3.06 -10.57 7.91
C GLY A 399 3.60 -11.73 7.08
N PRO A 400 3.51 -12.97 7.62
CA PRO A 400 3.97 -14.18 6.93
C PRO A 400 2.93 -14.67 5.92
N VAL A 401 3.00 -14.13 4.70
CA VAL A 401 2.10 -14.47 3.58
C VAL A 401 2.86 -15.14 2.42
N ARG A 402 3.91 -15.87 2.72
CA ARG A 402 4.75 -16.53 1.71
C ARG A 402 4.68 -18.06 1.83
N PRO A 403 4.75 -18.82 0.73
CA PRO A 403 4.89 -18.35 -0.66
C PRO A 403 3.63 -17.60 -1.14
N TRP A 404 3.80 -16.59 -2.01
CA TRP A 404 2.71 -15.85 -2.62
C TRP A 404 2.55 -16.31 -4.07
N ASN A 405 1.39 -16.86 -4.40
CA ASN A 405 1.08 -17.26 -5.77
C ASN A 405 0.82 -16.02 -6.64
N ARG A 406 1.52 -15.92 -7.77
CA ARG A 406 1.37 -14.83 -8.75
C ARG A 406 0.80 -15.31 -10.08
N ASP A 407 0.46 -16.59 -10.17
CA ASP A 407 -0.06 -17.18 -11.40
C ASP A 407 -1.41 -16.53 -11.75
N GLY A 408 -1.59 -16.20 -13.01
CA GLY A 408 -2.83 -15.58 -13.48
C GLY A 408 -3.05 -14.15 -12.96
N ASN A 409 -1.98 -13.38 -12.69
CA ASN A 409 -2.11 -11.96 -12.36
C ASN A 409 -2.57 -11.17 -13.59
N GLU A 410 -3.88 -10.99 -13.71
CA GLU A 410 -4.56 -10.24 -14.77
C GLU A 410 -5.31 -9.02 -14.21
N THR A 411 -4.83 -8.45 -13.10
CA THR A 411 -5.56 -7.40 -12.37
C THR A 411 -5.77 -6.12 -13.18
N GLY A 412 -4.87 -5.79 -14.10
CA GLY A 412 -5.03 -4.70 -15.05
C GLY A 412 -6.16 -4.97 -16.06
N GLU A 413 -6.24 -6.18 -16.61
CA GLU A 413 -7.34 -6.58 -17.50
C GLU A 413 -8.68 -6.65 -16.77
N MET A 414 -8.68 -7.07 -15.49
CA MET A 414 -9.89 -7.06 -14.65
C MET A 414 -10.39 -5.63 -14.44
N LEU A 415 -9.49 -4.68 -14.15
CA LEU A 415 -9.84 -3.25 -14.03
C LEU A 415 -10.37 -2.70 -15.36
N ARG A 416 -9.69 -2.99 -16.48
CA ARG A 416 -10.14 -2.59 -17.80
C ARG A 416 -11.53 -3.13 -18.11
N GLY A 417 -11.78 -4.41 -17.83
CA GLY A 417 -13.09 -5.05 -17.98
C GLY A 417 -14.17 -4.35 -17.16
N ALA A 418 -13.90 -4.12 -15.89
CA ALA A 418 -14.82 -3.42 -15.00
C ALA A 418 -15.15 -2.00 -15.50
N MET A 419 -14.15 -1.25 -15.98
CA MET A 419 -14.36 0.07 -16.59
C MET A 419 -15.16 0.01 -17.89
N ALA A 420 -14.99 -1.04 -18.71
CA ALA A 420 -15.72 -1.21 -19.97
C ALA A 420 -17.21 -1.49 -19.73
N GLU A 421 -17.52 -2.31 -18.73
CA GLU A 421 -18.91 -2.65 -18.37
C GLU A 421 -19.59 -1.56 -17.53
N ASN A 422 -18.83 -0.81 -16.74
CA ASN A 422 -19.33 0.28 -15.90
C ASN A 422 -18.83 1.63 -16.43
N PRO A 423 -19.62 2.36 -17.23
CA PRO A 423 -19.19 3.62 -17.86
C PRO A 423 -18.96 4.75 -16.83
N ASN A 424 -19.45 4.60 -15.62
CA ASN A 424 -19.29 5.58 -14.54
C ASN A 424 -18.05 5.33 -13.66
N LEU A 425 -17.38 4.19 -13.82
CA LEU A 425 -16.17 3.88 -13.06
C LEU A 425 -15.00 4.73 -13.55
N LYS A 426 -14.43 5.53 -12.65
CA LYS A 426 -13.23 6.34 -12.89
C LYS A 426 -12.05 5.80 -12.10
N VAL A 427 -10.84 6.11 -12.54
CA VAL A 427 -9.57 5.71 -11.91
C VAL A 427 -8.72 6.95 -11.65
N MET A 428 -8.25 7.12 -10.43
CA MET A 428 -7.25 8.12 -10.08
C MET A 428 -5.94 7.44 -9.72
N VAL A 429 -4.84 7.94 -10.30
CA VAL A 429 -3.48 7.50 -10.02
C VAL A 429 -2.77 8.61 -9.26
N GLN A 430 -2.24 8.29 -8.10
CA GLN A 430 -1.47 9.18 -7.24
C GLN A 430 -0.07 8.61 -7.03
N ALA A 431 0.98 9.34 -7.35
CA ALA A 431 2.36 8.84 -7.25
C ALA A 431 3.33 9.94 -6.83
N GLY A 432 4.28 9.58 -5.97
CA GLY A 432 5.38 10.46 -5.59
C GLY A 432 6.51 10.46 -6.63
N TYR A 433 7.06 11.63 -6.93
CA TYR A 433 8.17 11.75 -7.90
C TYR A 433 9.46 11.10 -7.41
N TYR A 434 9.63 10.94 -6.09
CA TYR A 434 10.83 10.36 -5.46
C TYR A 434 10.67 8.89 -5.07
N ASP A 435 9.63 8.20 -5.56
CA ASP A 435 9.42 6.77 -5.40
C ASP A 435 10.22 5.98 -6.45
N GLY A 436 11.27 5.30 -6.02
CA GLY A 436 12.07 4.44 -6.91
C GLY A 436 11.58 2.99 -6.98
N ALA A 437 10.64 2.59 -6.15
CA ALA A 437 10.09 1.24 -6.15
C ALA A 437 8.99 1.07 -7.19
N THR A 438 8.01 1.98 -7.17
CA THR A 438 6.87 2.02 -8.10
C THR A 438 6.80 3.44 -8.67
N ASP A 439 7.76 3.77 -9.52
CA ASP A 439 7.94 5.12 -10.01
C ASP A 439 6.73 5.63 -10.81
N TYR A 440 6.50 6.92 -10.70
CA TYR A 440 5.32 7.59 -11.25
C TYR A 440 5.18 7.43 -12.78
N PHE A 441 6.31 7.39 -13.51
CA PHE A 441 6.25 7.33 -14.96
C PHE A 441 5.98 5.91 -15.47
N SER A 442 6.54 4.88 -14.83
CA SER A 442 6.16 3.49 -15.09
C SER A 442 4.66 3.26 -14.82
N ALA A 443 4.14 3.85 -13.73
CA ALA A 443 2.71 3.82 -13.41
C ALA A 443 1.87 4.47 -14.53
N LYS A 444 2.25 5.66 -14.97
CA LYS A 444 1.61 6.40 -16.06
C LYS A 444 1.64 5.60 -17.38
N TYR A 445 2.79 5.03 -17.72
CA TYR A 445 2.97 4.18 -18.89
C TYR A 445 2.08 2.92 -18.83
N THR A 446 1.97 2.27 -17.67
CA THR A 446 1.07 1.13 -17.46
C THR A 446 -0.39 1.52 -17.76
N MET A 447 -0.85 2.65 -17.22
CA MET A 447 -2.22 3.12 -17.45
C MET A 447 -2.48 3.51 -18.92
N TRP A 448 -1.49 4.02 -19.66
CA TRP A 448 -1.64 4.28 -21.08
C TRP A 448 -1.86 2.99 -21.88
N ASN A 449 -1.34 1.86 -21.39
CA ASN A 449 -1.44 0.57 -22.04
C ASN A 449 -2.61 -0.29 -21.56
N ILE A 450 -3.33 0.13 -20.51
CA ILE A 450 -4.51 -0.61 -20.04
C ILE A 450 -5.69 -0.56 -21.01
N ASP A 451 -5.83 0.54 -21.75
CA ASP A 451 -6.81 0.70 -22.84
C ASP A 451 -6.14 1.17 -24.14
N PRO A 452 -5.57 0.26 -24.95
CA PRO A 452 -4.92 0.62 -26.21
C PRO A 452 -5.87 1.29 -27.23
N SER A 453 -7.19 1.16 -27.05
CA SER A 453 -8.19 1.81 -27.89
C SER A 453 -8.31 3.33 -27.62
N GLY A 454 -7.87 3.79 -26.46
CA GLY A 454 -7.99 5.16 -25.98
C GLY A 454 -9.42 5.63 -25.70
N LYS A 455 -10.41 4.72 -25.71
CA LYS A 455 -11.82 5.07 -25.50
C LYS A 455 -12.14 5.45 -24.04
N MET A 456 -11.32 4.98 -23.10
CA MET A 456 -11.49 5.23 -21.67
C MET A 456 -10.49 6.26 -21.12
N LYS A 457 -9.64 6.87 -21.96
CA LYS A 457 -8.55 7.77 -21.51
C LYS A 457 -9.03 8.91 -20.60
N ASP A 458 -10.22 9.46 -20.86
CA ASP A 458 -10.78 10.58 -20.10
C ASP A 458 -11.36 10.16 -18.73
N ARG A 459 -11.29 8.86 -18.41
CA ARG A 459 -11.69 8.31 -17.10
C ARG A 459 -10.51 8.06 -16.18
N PHE A 460 -9.28 8.35 -16.64
CA PHE A 460 -8.06 8.30 -15.83
C PHE A 460 -7.64 9.71 -15.44
N ARG A 461 -7.36 9.90 -14.14
CA ARG A 461 -6.77 11.12 -13.58
C ARG A 461 -5.39 10.78 -13.00
N PHE A 462 -4.37 11.58 -13.32
CA PHE A 462 -2.98 11.38 -12.87
C PHE A 462 -2.55 12.56 -12.01
N GLU A 463 -2.05 12.27 -10.81
CA GLU A 463 -1.56 13.26 -9.87
C GLU A 463 -0.17 12.89 -9.37
N GLY A 464 0.76 13.84 -9.42
CA GLY A 464 2.14 13.68 -8.98
C GLY A 464 2.47 14.57 -7.78
N TYR A 465 3.31 14.07 -6.85
CA TYR A 465 3.61 14.72 -5.59
C TYR A 465 5.12 14.77 -5.33
N ARG A 466 5.59 15.80 -4.61
CA ARG A 466 7.01 15.98 -4.24
C ARG A 466 7.40 15.14 -3.03
N SER A 467 7.07 13.89 -3.06
CA SER A 467 7.28 12.88 -2.03
C SER A 467 7.66 11.54 -2.66
N GLY A 468 7.94 10.52 -1.82
CA GLY A 468 8.19 9.16 -2.26
C GLY A 468 6.94 8.28 -2.27
N HIS A 469 7.10 6.99 -1.97
CA HIS A 469 6.07 5.94 -2.03
C HIS A 469 4.85 6.23 -1.18
N MET A 470 5.07 6.64 0.07
CA MET A 470 4.03 7.15 0.96
C MET A 470 3.94 8.68 0.77
N MET A 471 3.41 9.11 -0.38
CA MET A 471 3.41 10.51 -0.80
C MET A 471 2.67 11.44 0.18
N TYR A 472 1.80 10.88 0.99
CA TYR A 472 0.98 11.56 1.99
C TYR A 472 1.72 11.85 3.32
N LEU A 473 3.01 11.51 3.47
CA LEU A 473 3.74 11.82 4.70
C LEU A 473 4.15 13.29 4.79
N ARG A 474 4.45 13.95 3.68
CA ARG A 474 4.70 15.39 3.63
C ARG A 474 3.37 16.14 3.73
N THR A 475 3.27 17.10 4.66
CA THR A 475 1.98 17.77 4.98
C THR A 475 1.35 18.45 3.77
N GLU A 476 2.13 19.13 2.93
CA GLU A 476 1.63 19.79 1.72
C GLU A 476 1.05 18.79 0.70
N ASP A 477 1.72 17.65 0.52
CA ASP A 477 1.25 16.59 -0.37
C ASP A 477 0.05 15.83 0.23
N LEU A 478 -0.02 15.66 1.56
CA LEU A 478 -1.17 15.13 2.26
C LEU A 478 -2.42 16.00 2.03
N GLU A 479 -2.28 17.30 2.21
CA GLU A 479 -3.38 18.26 1.97
C GLU A 479 -3.84 18.23 0.52
N THR A 480 -2.91 18.33 -0.42
CA THR A 480 -3.18 18.34 -1.86
C THR A 480 -3.79 17.04 -2.33
N SER A 481 -3.24 15.89 -1.92
CA SER A 481 -3.74 14.57 -2.35
C SER A 481 -5.13 14.26 -1.81
N ASN A 482 -5.43 14.64 -0.56
CA ASN A 482 -6.79 14.52 -0.02
C ASN A 482 -7.77 15.53 -0.66
N GLN A 483 -7.31 16.68 -1.12
CA GLN A 483 -8.12 17.58 -1.92
C GLN A 483 -8.45 16.96 -3.29
N HIS A 484 -7.46 16.32 -3.95
CA HIS A 484 -7.70 15.59 -5.20
C HIS A 484 -8.70 14.43 -5.01
N ILE A 485 -8.68 13.73 -3.86
CA ILE A 485 -9.72 12.71 -3.56
C ILE A 485 -11.11 13.36 -3.49
N ARG A 486 -11.27 14.53 -2.87
CA ARG A 486 -12.57 15.23 -2.81
C ARG A 486 -13.08 15.58 -4.20
N GLU A 487 -12.23 16.15 -5.03
CA GLU A 487 -12.55 16.47 -6.43
C GLU A 487 -12.89 15.21 -7.22
N PHE A 488 -12.14 14.13 -7.05
CA PHE A 488 -12.40 12.85 -7.70
C PHE A 488 -13.75 12.25 -7.29
N ILE A 489 -14.16 12.40 -6.02
CA ILE A 489 -15.49 12.02 -5.56
C ILE A 489 -16.55 12.86 -6.30
N GLU A 490 -16.39 14.18 -6.36
CA GLU A 490 -17.34 15.07 -7.04
C GLU A 490 -17.47 14.72 -8.54
N GLU A 491 -16.36 14.41 -9.21
CA GLU A 491 -16.31 14.04 -10.62
C GLU A 491 -16.93 12.67 -10.92
N SER A 492 -16.90 11.72 -9.97
CA SER A 492 -17.31 10.33 -10.15
C SER A 492 -18.68 9.99 -9.53
N LEU A 493 -19.27 10.91 -8.78
CA LEU A 493 -20.64 10.73 -8.30
C LEU A 493 -21.63 10.90 -9.44
N PRO A 494 -22.59 9.95 -9.60
CA PRO A 494 -23.65 10.13 -10.57
C PRO A 494 -24.59 11.28 -10.16
N GLU A 495 -25.16 11.95 -11.13
CA GLU A 495 -26.23 12.94 -10.89
C GLU A 495 -27.43 12.22 -10.27
N ILE A 496 -27.89 12.74 -9.10
CA ILE A 496 -29.00 12.12 -8.36
C ILE A 496 -30.26 12.12 -9.20
N GLY A 497 -30.84 10.94 -9.41
CA GLY A 497 -32.07 10.75 -10.18
C GLY A 497 -31.85 10.67 -11.70
N ALA A 498 -30.64 10.84 -12.19
CA ALA A 498 -30.34 10.63 -13.59
C ALA A 498 -30.29 9.11 -13.92
N PRO A 499 -30.83 8.67 -15.07
CA PRO A 499 -30.71 7.28 -15.46
C PRO A 499 -29.26 6.94 -15.85
N ALA A 500 -28.77 5.78 -15.40
CA ALA A 500 -27.50 5.24 -15.91
C ALA A 500 -27.64 4.93 -17.40
N LYS A 501 -26.76 5.50 -18.24
CA LYS A 501 -26.72 5.26 -19.68
C LYS A 501 -25.44 4.49 -19.99
N TYR A 502 -25.56 3.45 -20.78
CA TYR A 502 -24.48 2.57 -21.25
C TYR A 502 -24.18 2.86 -22.72
#